data_f63f3e3edb4de792f0fc5db5bc474eb0
#
_entry.id   f63f3e3edb4de792f0fc5db5bc474eb0
#
_cell.length_a   1.000
_cell.length_b   1.000
_cell.length_c   1.000
_cell.angle_alpha   90.00
_cell.angle_beta   90.00
_cell.angle_gamma   90.00
#
_symmetry.space_group_name_H-M   'P 1'
#
loop_
_entity.id
_entity.type
_entity.pdbx_description
1 polymer ?
#
loop_
_entity_poly.entity_id
_entity_poly.type
_entity_poly.pdbx_seq_one_letter_code
_entity_poly.pdbx_strand_id
1 'polypeptide(L)'
;MLQREGAQIVPAEDLLPNSWPAPTRLHAAATKLLLHAKTRRVAVWLSLLPDRLIEKLQLLLSDVQQGRVAETLRSLDDLLGGANRIGRLIAGVRAVLIGPPNCGKSTLANALAEREHAVVSDTPGTTRDWTEHAAAIQGVPFTFIDTAGIRRTDDPIEIEAIRRANQQISSADVLIRVNDLS
;
A
#
# COMPACT_ATOMS: atom_id res chain seq x y z
N MET A 1 17.81 0.22 21.45
CA MET A 1 19.10 0.91 21.65
C MET A 1 18.90 2.39 21.99
N LEU A 2 18.10 3.13 21.24
CA LEU A 2 17.84 4.58 21.46
C LEU A 2 17.16 4.94 22.81
N GLN A 3 16.31 4.07 23.36
CA GLN A 3 15.67 4.31 24.67
C GLN A 3 16.64 4.35 25.87
N ARG A 4 17.85 3.77 25.73
CA ARG A 4 18.88 3.79 26.80
C ARG A 4 19.59 5.14 26.94
N GLU A 5 19.46 6.02 25.94
CA GLU A 5 20.09 7.35 25.90
C GLU A 5 19.09 8.49 26.18
N GLY A 6 17.95 8.19 26.77
CA GLY A 6 16.93 9.20 27.11
C GLY A 6 16.07 9.66 25.92
N ALA A 7 16.14 8.96 24.77
CA ALA A 7 15.27 9.25 23.65
C ALA A 7 13.83 8.86 23.98
N GLN A 8 12.92 9.81 23.87
CA GLN A 8 11.50 9.60 24.06
C GLN A 8 10.86 9.20 22.73
N ILE A 9 10.14 8.07 22.71
CA ILE A 9 9.32 7.69 21.56
C ILE A 9 8.06 8.53 21.61
N VAL A 10 7.89 9.41 20.63
CA VAL A 10 6.66 10.20 20.43
C VAL A 10 5.97 9.71 19.15
N PRO A 11 4.62 9.73 19.09
CA PRO A 11 3.90 9.47 17.84
C PRO A 11 4.39 10.39 16.74
N ALA A 12 4.49 9.85 15.51
CA ALA A 12 5.01 10.63 14.38
C ALA A 12 4.15 11.86 14.07
N GLU A 13 2.86 11.79 14.35
CA GLU A 13 1.89 12.90 14.24
C GLU A 13 2.17 14.05 15.22
N ASP A 14 2.78 13.77 16.37
CA ASP A 14 3.16 14.78 17.38
C ASP A 14 4.48 15.49 17.02
N LEU A 15 5.27 14.90 16.11
CA LEU A 15 6.52 15.49 15.59
C LEU A 15 6.27 16.56 14.55
N LEU A 16 5.07 16.62 13.97
CA LEU A 16 4.69 17.64 13.01
C LEU A 16 3.97 18.78 13.76
N PRO A 17 4.68 19.87 14.10
CA PRO A 17 4.03 20.99 14.75
C PRO A 17 2.92 21.54 13.82
N ASN A 18 1.80 21.95 14.41
CA ASN A 18 0.74 22.66 13.70
C ASN A 18 1.25 23.94 13.01
N SER A 19 2.47 24.36 13.33
CA SER A 19 3.21 25.51 12.82
C SER A 19 4.23 25.17 11.74
N TRP A 20 4.27 23.93 11.18
CA TRP A 20 5.16 23.65 10.06
C TRP A 20 4.78 24.58 8.90
N PRO A 21 5.75 25.34 8.32
CA PRO A 21 5.46 26.29 7.26
C PRO A 21 5.13 25.56 5.97
N ALA A 22 3.94 24.97 5.92
CA ALA A 22 3.42 24.39 4.70
C ALA A 22 2.75 25.52 3.90
N PRO A 23 3.14 25.79 2.65
CA PRO A 23 2.61 26.90 1.87
C PRO A 23 1.12 26.80 1.60
N THR A 24 0.53 25.58 1.67
CA THR A 24 -0.91 25.36 1.53
C THR A 24 -1.40 24.20 2.41
N ARG A 25 -2.74 24.10 2.57
CA ARG A 25 -3.39 22.95 3.23
C ARG A 25 -3.03 21.60 2.55
N LEU A 26 -2.80 21.61 1.23
CA LEU A 26 -2.41 20.42 0.48
C LEU A 26 -1.01 19.95 0.87
N HIS A 27 -0.06 20.87 1.02
CA HIS A 27 1.29 20.56 1.49
C HIS A 27 1.26 19.98 2.91
N ALA A 28 0.47 20.58 3.81
CA ALA A 28 0.32 20.07 5.17
C ALA A 28 -0.27 18.65 5.18
N ALA A 29 -1.28 18.37 4.35
CA ALA A 29 -1.86 17.04 4.22
C ALA A 29 -0.84 16.03 3.65
N ALA A 30 -0.11 16.40 2.59
CA ALA A 30 0.93 15.54 2.01
C ALA A 30 2.05 15.23 3.00
N THR A 31 2.47 16.22 3.80
CA THR A 31 3.48 16.03 4.86
C THR A 31 3.02 15.00 5.89
N LYS A 32 1.75 15.03 6.30
CA LYS A 32 1.20 13.98 7.18
C LYS A 32 1.24 12.59 6.53
N LEU A 33 0.92 12.49 5.24
CA LEU A 33 0.97 11.24 4.51
C LEU A 33 2.40 10.70 4.33
N LEU A 34 3.43 11.57 4.33
CA LEU A 34 4.83 11.15 4.28
C LEU A 34 5.22 10.23 5.44
N LEU A 35 4.62 10.41 6.61
CA LEU A 35 4.85 9.54 7.79
C LEU A 35 4.43 8.08 7.54
N HIS A 36 3.54 7.86 6.60
CA HIS A 36 3.04 6.53 6.23
C HIS A 36 3.70 5.96 4.97
N ALA A 37 4.65 6.69 4.37
CA ALA A 37 5.34 6.25 3.17
C ALA A 37 6.27 5.06 3.46
N LYS A 38 5.93 3.89 2.93
CA LYS A 38 6.68 2.65 3.15
C LYS A 38 7.93 2.52 2.26
N THR A 39 8.09 3.39 1.26
CA THR A 39 9.24 3.38 0.35
C THR A 39 9.68 4.79 0.02
N ARG A 40 10.97 4.94 -0.32
CA ARG A 40 11.53 6.22 -0.79
C ARG A 40 10.76 6.76 -2.00
N ARG A 41 10.37 5.90 -2.93
CA ARG A 41 9.64 6.31 -4.14
C ARG A 41 8.29 6.93 -3.79
N VAL A 42 7.54 6.33 -2.88
CA VAL A 42 6.26 6.88 -2.39
C VAL A 42 6.49 8.20 -1.66
N ALA A 43 7.52 8.30 -0.82
CA ALA A 43 7.85 9.55 -0.13
C ALA A 43 8.17 10.69 -1.11
N VAL A 44 9.04 10.46 -2.09
CA VAL A 44 9.37 11.45 -3.13
C VAL A 44 8.12 11.83 -3.92
N TRP A 45 7.29 10.86 -4.27
CA TRP A 45 6.04 11.14 -5.00
C TRP A 45 5.08 12.00 -4.17
N LEU A 46 4.89 11.69 -2.88
CA LEU A 46 4.05 12.47 -1.96
C LEU A 46 4.55 13.90 -1.76
N SER A 47 5.88 14.11 -1.75
CA SER A 47 6.47 15.46 -1.63
C SER A 47 6.19 16.34 -2.85
N LEU A 48 6.05 15.76 -4.03
CA LEU A 48 5.77 16.48 -5.28
C LEU A 48 4.28 16.60 -5.61
N LEU A 49 3.44 15.82 -4.91
CA LEU A 49 2.00 15.75 -5.20
C LEU A 49 1.27 17.08 -5.04
N PRO A 50 1.52 17.90 -3.98
CA PRO A 50 0.81 19.16 -3.79
C PRO A 50 0.98 20.13 -4.95
N ASP A 51 2.22 20.33 -5.40
CA ASP A 51 2.52 21.27 -6.49
C ASP A 51 1.87 20.82 -7.80
N ARG A 52 2.00 19.54 -8.14
CA ARG A 52 1.36 18.96 -9.34
C ARG A 52 -0.17 19.06 -9.29
N LEU A 53 -0.77 18.87 -8.11
CA LEU A 53 -2.21 19.00 -7.96
C LEU A 53 -2.66 20.46 -8.10
N ILE A 54 -1.91 21.39 -7.53
CA ILE A 54 -2.19 22.84 -7.67
C ILE A 54 -2.13 23.26 -9.13
N GLU A 55 -1.06 22.91 -9.85
CA GLU A 55 -0.93 23.17 -11.29
C GLU A 55 -2.11 22.61 -12.09
N LYS A 56 -2.49 21.35 -11.80
CA LYS A 56 -3.62 20.72 -12.48
C LYS A 56 -4.95 21.41 -12.18
N LEU A 57 -5.19 21.82 -10.94
CA LEU A 57 -6.40 22.56 -10.57
C LEU A 57 -6.45 23.94 -11.22
N GLN A 58 -5.31 24.63 -11.36
CA GLN A 58 -5.25 25.91 -12.07
C GLN A 58 -5.58 25.76 -13.56
N LEU A 59 -5.09 24.69 -14.20
CA LEU A 59 -5.47 24.39 -15.58
C LEU A 59 -6.98 24.14 -15.72
N LEU A 60 -7.56 23.35 -14.82
CA LEU A 60 -9.00 23.07 -14.83
C LEU A 60 -9.84 24.35 -14.63
N LEU A 61 -9.41 25.24 -13.76
CA LEU A 61 -10.06 26.55 -13.59
C LEU A 61 -10.02 27.38 -14.88
N SER A 62 -8.87 27.39 -15.55
CA SER A 62 -8.74 28.08 -16.86
C SER A 62 -9.65 27.45 -17.92
N ASP A 63 -9.77 26.12 -17.95
CA ASP A 63 -10.65 25.41 -18.89
C ASP A 63 -12.13 25.76 -18.67
N VAL A 64 -12.56 25.83 -17.39
CA VAL A 64 -13.92 26.29 -17.05
C VAL A 64 -14.17 27.73 -17.51
N GLN A 65 -13.23 28.65 -17.27
CA GLN A 65 -13.33 30.05 -17.68
C GLN A 65 -13.44 30.21 -19.21
N GLN A 66 -12.86 29.27 -19.96
CA GLN A 66 -12.91 29.22 -21.42
C GLN A 66 -14.12 28.43 -21.95
N GLY A 67 -15.02 27.97 -21.09
CA GLY A 67 -16.24 27.25 -21.47
C GLY A 67 -16.03 25.76 -21.81
N ARG A 68 -14.83 25.19 -21.57
CA ARG A 68 -14.51 23.76 -21.83
C ARG A 68 -15.01 22.84 -20.70
N VAL A 69 -16.29 22.94 -20.34
CA VAL A 69 -16.88 22.24 -19.19
C VAL A 69 -16.80 20.72 -19.31
N ALA A 70 -17.09 20.16 -20.49
CA ALA A 70 -17.08 18.71 -20.69
C ALA A 70 -15.68 18.08 -20.54
N GLU A 71 -14.65 18.79 -20.95
CA GLU A 71 -13.25 18.35 -20.80
C GLU A 71 -12.80 18.43 -19.33
N THR A 72 -13.23 19.51 -18.66
CA THR A 72 -12.98 19.69 -17.23
C THR A 72 -13.59 18.57 -16.38
N LEU A 73 -14.85 18.18 -16.68
CA LEU A 73 -15.51 17.09 -15.96
C LEU A 73 -14.77 15.76 -16.12
N ARG A 74 -14.35 15.41 -17.35
CA ARG A 74 -13.53 14.19 -17.58
C ARG A 74 -12.22 14.22 -16.80
N SER A 75 -11.54 15.36 -16.81
CA SER A 75 -10.28 15.52 -16.07
C SER A 75 -10.46 15.44 -14.55
N LEU A 76 -11.62 15.90 -14.02
CA LEU A 76 -11.97 15.72 -12.60
C LEU A 76 -12.25 14.24 -12.27
N ASP A 77 -12.96 13.52 -13.13
CA ASP A 77 -13.20 12.08 -12.95
C ASP A 77 -11.89 11.29 -12.96
N ASP A 78 -10.95 11.64 -13.83
CA ASP A 78 -9.60 11.04 -13.84
C ASP A 78 -8.82 11.31 -12.54
N LEU A 79 -8.90 12.53 -11.99
CA LEU A 79 -8.30 12.88 -10.72
C LEU A 79 -8.92 12.09 -9.57
N LEU A 80 -10.24 11.98 -9.51
CA LEU A 80 -10.96 11.21 -8.50
C LEU A 80 -10.65 9.72 -8.60
N GLY A 81 -10.61 9.16 -9.81
CA GLY A 81 -10.16 7.78 -10.04
C GLY A 81 -8.70 7.55 -9.61
N GLY A 82 -7.86 8.58 -9.69
CA GLY A 82 -6.49 8.59 -9.18
C GLY A 82 -6.40 8.48 -7.67
N ALA A 83 -7.31 9.10 -6.93
CA ALA A 83 -7.26 9.15 -5.46
C ALA A 83 -7.27 7.75 -4.81
N ASN A 84 -8.05 6.81 -5.33
CA ASN A 84 -8.08 5.43 -4.84
C ASN A 84 -6.74 4.71 -5.08
N ARG A 85 -6.06 4.98 -6.19
CA ARG A 85 -4.72 4.43 -6.49
C ARG A 85 -3.67 4.95 -5.52
N ILE A 86 -3.77 6.21 -5.13
CA ILE A 86 -2.90 6.85 -4.14
C ILE A 86 -3.00 6.15 -2.78
N GLY A 87 -4.21 5.90 -2.30
CA GLY A 87 -4.45 5.19 -1.06
C GLY A 87 -3.75 3.82 -1.04
N ARG A 88 -3.84 3.06 -2.14
CA ARG A 88 -3.15 1.77 -2.28
C ARG A 88 -1.62 1.90 -2.29
N LEU A 89 -1.07 2.93 -2.92
CA LEU A 89 0.37 3.17 -2.92
C LEU A 89 0.91 3.48 -1.52
N ILE A 90 0.14 4.19 -0.70
CA ILE A 90 0.52 4.52 0.68
C ILE A 90 0.36 3.28 1.59
N ALA A 91 -0.80 2.63 1.54
CA ALA A 91 -1.09 1.44 2.33
C ALA A 91 -0.22 0.24 1.94
N GLY A 92 0.24 0.20 0.69
CA GLY A 92 0.87 -0.95 0.04
C GLY A 92 -0.16 -1.82 -0.68
N VAL A 93 0.26 -2.38 -1.80
CA VAL A 93 -0.55 -3.29 -2.62
C VAL A 93 -0.63 -4.65 -1.93
N ARG A 94 -1.83 -5.13 -1.64
CA ARG A 94 -2.05 -6.46 -1.07
C ARG A 94 -2.10 -7.51 -2.19
N ALA A 95 -1.09 -8.37 -2.25
CA ALA A 95 -0.97 -9.45 -3.23
C ALA A 95 -1.14 -10.80 -2.54
N VAL A 96 -2.21 -11.53 -2.85
CA VAL A 96 -2.48 -12.86 -2.29
C VAL A 96 -1.97 -13.93 -3.24
N LEU A 97 -1.15 -14.84 -2.70
CA LEU A 97 -0.63 -16.00 -3.43
C LEU A 97 -1.60 -17.17 -3.29
N ILE A 98 -2.08 -17.67 -4.41
CA ILE A 98 -2.99 -18.81 -4.48
C ILE A 98 -2.41 -19.94 -5.34
N GLY A 99 -2.74 -21.18 -5.01
CA GLY A 99 -2.26 -22.35 -5.75
C GLY A 99 -2.21 -23.61 -4.88
N PRO A 100 -1.92 -24.77 -5.50
CA PRO A 100 -1.85 -26.04 -4.77
C PRO A 100 -0.85 -26.03 -3.61
N PRO A 101 -0.96 -26.96 -2.65
CA PRO A 101 0.11 -27.19 -1.69
C PRO A 101 1.43 -27.50 -2.41
N ASN A 102 2.55 -27.04 -1.84
CA ASN A 102 3.91 -27.31 -2.33
C ASN A 102 4.26 -26.79 -3.74
N CYS A 103 3.43 -25.94 -4.34
CA CYS A 103 3.73 -25.33 -5.66
C CYS A 103 4.71 -24.14 -5.60
N GLY A 104 5.34 -23.87 -4.43
CA GLY A 104 6.37 -22.83 -4.31
C GLY A 104 5.86 -21.42 -3.93
N LYS A 105 4.63 -21.27 -3.39
CA LYS A 105 4.08 -19.96 -2.96
C LYS A 105 4.97 -19.27 -1.95
N SER A 106 5.31 -19.95 -0.86
CA SER A 106 6.19 -19.41 0.19
C SER A 106 7.59 -19.09 -0.33
N THR A 107 8.11 -19.93 -1.21
CA THR A 107 9.40 -19.70 -1.87
C THR A 107 9.36 -18.42 -2.71
N LEU A 108 8.30 -18.23 -3.48
CA LEU A 108 8.10 -17.02 -4.27
C LEU A 108 7.95 -15.79 -3.37
N ALA A 109 7.14 -15.87 -2.31
CA ALA A 109 6.96 -14.76 -1.36
C ALA A 109 8.28 -14.33 -0.73
N ASN A 110 9.07 -15.28 -0.26
CA ASN A 110 10.40 -15.03 0.33
C ASN A 110 11.36 -14.41 -0.71
N ALA A 111 11.43 -14.98 -1.91
CA ALA A 111 12.30 -14.46 -2.96
C ALA A 111 11.94 -13.02 -3.39
N LEU A 112 10.65 -12.66 -3.35
CA LEU A 112 10.20 -11.29 -3.63
C LEU A 112 10.52 -10.35 -2.46
N ALA A 113 10.40 -10.82 -1.21
CA ALA A 113 10.71 -10.03 -0.02
C ALA A 113 12.22 -9.75 0.12
N GLU A 114 13.09 -10.69 -0.26
CA GLU A 114 14.54 -10.55 -0.17
C GLU A 114 15.13 -9.57 -1.19
N ARG A 115 14.48 -9.37 -2.35
CA ARG A 115 15.04 -8.58 -3.46
C ARG A 115 15.09 -7.08 -3.24
N GLU A 116 14.14 -6.53 -2.50
CA GLU A 116 14.10 -5.10 -2.21
C GLU A 116 13.58 -4.88 -0.77
N HIS A 117 14.44 -4.39 0.10
CA HIS A 117 14.05 -4.03 1.47
C HIS A 117 13.05 -2.87 1.45
N ALA A 118 11.78 -3.16 1.69
CA ALA A 118 10.85 -2.15 2.15
C ALA A 118 11.30 -1.75 3.57
N VAL A 119 11.22 -0.45 3.90
CA VAL A 119 11.33 -0.01 5.29
C VAL A 119 10.07 -0.51 5.99
N VAL A 120 10.11 -1.72 6.51
CA VAL A 120 8.99 -2.33 7.23
C VAL A 120 9.34 -2.29 8.70
N SER A 121 8.49 -1.67 9.50
CA SER A 121 8.46 -2.02 10.92
C SER A 121 7.91 -3.45 10.99
N ASP A 122 8.74 -4.36 11.44
CA ASP A 122 8.28 -5.67 11.88
C ASP A 122 7.19 -5.45 12.93
N THR A 123 5.95 -5.53 12.53
CA THR A 123 4.85 -5.62 13.47
C THR A 123 4.69 -7.12 13.74
N PRO A 124 5.20 -7.65 14.85
CA PRO A 124 4.95 -9.02 15.24
C PRO A 124 3.47 -9.12 15.61
N GLY A 125 2.69 -9.69 14.75
CA GLY A 125 1.27 -9.78 15.01
C GLY A 125 0.64 -10.94 14.30
N THR A 126 0.44 -12.01 15.08
CA THR A 126 -0.51 -13.10 14.88
C THR A 126 -0.14 -14.18 13.86
N THR A 127 0.63 -15.13 14.33
CA THR A 127 0.50 -16.55 14.01
C THR A 127 -0.96 -16.93 13.92
N ARG A 128 -1.46 -17.33 12.73
CA ARG A 128 -2.45 -18.42 12.75
C ARG A 128 -2.75 -19.09 11.41
N ASP A 129 -2.83 -18.39 10.27
CA ASP A 129 -3.30 -19.08 9.06
C ASP A 129 -2.69 -18.58 7.75
N TRP A 130 -1.93 -17.49 7.80
CA TRP A 130 -1.17 -16.94 6.66
C TRP A 130 0.06 -16.18 7.14
N THR A 131 1.06 -16.08 6.28
CA THR A 131 2.27 -15.30 6.52
C THR A 131 2.25 -14.07 5.62
N GLU A 132 2.56 -12.90 6.19
CA GLU A 132 2.68 -11.66 5.45
C GLU A 132 4.16 -11.35 5.21
N HIS A 133 4.52 -11.12 3.94
CA HIS A 133 5.86 -10.74 3.52
C HIS A 133 5.80 -9.37 2.87
N ALA A 134 6.49 -8.42 3.46
CA ALA A 134 6.56 -7.08 2.91
C ALA A 134 7.72 -6.99 1.92
N ALA A 135 7.48 -6.33 0.78
CA ALA A 135 8.47 -6.09 -0.25
C ALA A 135 8.25 -4.73 -0.92
N ALA A 136 9.25 -4.27 -1.67
CA ALA A 136 9.10 -3.12 -2.55
C ALA A 136 9.44 -3.56 -3.97
N ILE A 137 8.50 -3.52 -4.89
CA ILE A 137 8.76 -3.83 -6.29
C ILE A 137 8.87 -2.52 -7.07
N GLN A 138 10.06 -2.24 -7.58
CA GLN A 138 10.34 -0.96 -8.24
C GLN A 138 9.94 0.25 -7.39
N GLY A 139 10.11 0.16 -6.08
CA GLY A 139 9.77 1.20 -5.13
C GLY A 139 8.27 1.34 -4.82
N VAL A 140 7.41 0.45 -5.32
CA VAL A 140 6.01 0.32 -4.91
C VAL A 140 5.93 -0.67 -3.75
N PRO A 141 5.33 -0.32 -2.60
CA PRO A 141 5.23 -1.22 -1.48
C PRO A 141 4.18 -2.31 -1.74
N PHE A 142 4.54 -3.55 -1.45
CA PHE A 142 3.68 -4.73 -1.52
C PHE A 142 3.64 -5.43 -0.17
N THR A 143 2.49 -6.05 0.12
CA THR A 143 2.34 -7.06 1.17
C THR A 143 1.89 -8.34 0.48
N PHE A 144 2.79 -9.32 0.40
CA PHE A 144 2.49 -10.65 -0.10
C PHE A 144 1.88 -11.48 1.01
N ILE A 145 0.71 -12.05 0.78
CA ILE A 145 -0.01 -12.91 1.70
C ILE A 145 0.12 -14.33 1.19
N ASP A 146 0.93 -15.13 1.89
CA ASP A 146 1.07 -16.54 1.61
C ASP A 146 -0.04 -17.29 2.33
N THR A 147 -0.97 -17.84 1.56
CA THR A 147 -2.06 -18.66 2.09
C THR A 147 -1.66 -20.13 2.10
N ALA A 148 -2.05 -20.86 3.14
CA ALA A 148 -1.98 -22.32 3.09
C ALA A 148 -2.73 -22.80 1.83
N GLY A 149 -2.14 -23.73 1.09
CA GLY A 149 -2.71 -24.20 -0.16
C GLY A 149 -4.14 -24.70 0.05
N ILE A 150 -5.09 -24.07 -0.68
CA ILE A 150 -6.51 -24.41 -0.58
C ILE A 150 -6.72 -25.77 -1.22
N ARG A 151 -7.19 -26.74 -0.43
CA ARG A 151 -7.63 -28.06 -0.90
C ARG A 151 -9.06 -28.33 -0.42
N ARG A 152 -9.77 -29.21 -1.10
CA ARG A 152 -11.08 -29.67 -0.64
C ARG A 152 -10.86 -30.57 0.58
N THR A 153 -11.61 -30.31 1.64
CA THR A 153 -11.55 -31.05 2.89
C THR A 153 -12.91 -31.04 3.58
N ASP A 154 -13.18 -32.06 4.35
CA ASP A 154 -14.36 -32.16 5.22
C ASP A 154 -13.97 -31.89 6.69
N ASP A 155 -12.70 -31.59 6.97
CA ASP A 155 -12.23 -31.23 8.31
C ASP A 155 -12.70 -29.82 8.69
N PRO A 156 -13.44 -29.66 9.80
CA PRO A 156 -13.94 -28.36 10.26
C PRO A 156 -12.86 -27.31 10.47
N ILE A 157 -11.65 -27.70 10.89
CA ILE A 157 -10.52 -26.80 11.11
C ILE A 157 -9.99 -26.28 9.76
N GLU A 158 -9.86 -27.17 8.77
CA GLU A 158 -9.42 -26.79 7.42
C GLU A 158 -10.50 -25.95 6.71
N ILE A 159 -11.80 -26.23 6.92
CA ILE A 159 -12.90 -25.42 6.37
C ILE A 159 -12.80 -23.98 6.89
N GLU A 160 -12.52 -23.77 8.18
CA GLU A 160 -12.36 -22.43 8.74
C GLU A 160 -11.10 -21.73 8.17
N ALA A 161 -9.99 -22.45 7.98
CA ALA A 161 -8.79 -21.92 7.33
C ALA A 161 -9.06 -21.49 5.89
N ILE A 162 -9.84 -22.28 5.13
CA ILE A 162 -10.28 -21.93 3.77
C ILE A 162 -11.17 -20.68 3.78
N ARG A 163 -12.10 -20.57 4.73
CA ARG A 163 -12.96 -19.40 4.88
C ARG A 163 -12.14 -18.12 5.11
N ARG A 164 -11.13 -18.19 5.97
CA ARG A 164 -10.22 -17.08 6.25
C ARG A 164 -9.35 -16.74 5.03
N ALA A 165 -8.84 -17.75 4.31
CA ALA A 165 -8.11 -17.53 3.07
C ALA A 165 -9.00 -16.80 2.03
N ASN A 166 -10.28 -17.17 1.90
CA ASN A 166 -11.22 -16.48 1.03
C ASN A 166 -11.46 -15.02 1.44
N GLN A 167 -11.43 -14.69 2.74
CA GLN A 167 -11.49 -13.30 3.19
C GLN A 167 -10.28 -12.51 2.74
N GLN A 168 -9.06 -13.09 2.81
CA GLN A 168 -7.84 -12.46 2.29
C GLN A 168 -7.93 -12.24 0.78
N ILE A 169 -8.42 -13.23 0.04
CA ILE A 169 -8.66 -13.13 -1.41
C ILE A 169 -9.61 -11.97 -1.73
N SER A 170 -10.70 -11.83 -0.97
CA SER A 170 -11.69 -10.76 -1.18
C SER A 170 -11.14 -9.36 -0.89
N SER A 171 -10.11 -9.26 -0.05
CA SER A 171 -9.43 -8.00 0.29
C SER A 171 -8.18 -7.73 -0.54
N ALA A 172 -7.84 -8.62 -1.49
CA ALA A 172 -6.65 -8.51 -2.31
C ALA A 172 -6.81 -7.44 -3.40
N ASP A 173 -5.74 -6.66 -3.62
CA ASP A 173 -5.63 -5.81 -4.81
C ASP A 173 -5.16 -6.61 -6.03
N VAL A 174 -4.37 -7.67 -5.78
CA VAL A 174 -3.80 -8.55 -6.81
C VAL A 174 -3.86 -10.00 -6.33
N LEU A 175 -4.29 -10.90 -7.21
CA LEU A 175 -4.20 -12.34 -7.01
C LEU A 175 -3.10 -12.93 -7.90
N ILE A 176 -2.16 -13.62 -7.28
CA ILE A 176 -1.06 -14.28 -7.97
C ILE A 176 -1.29 -15.80 -7.88
N ARG A 177 -1.63 -16.40 -9.01
CA ARG A 177 -1.78 -17.85 -9.08
C ARG A 177 -0.43 -18.50 -9.38
N VAL A 178 0.03 -19.32 -8.46
CA VAL A 178 1.26 -20.12 -8.60
C VAL A 178 0.86 -21.53 -9.02
N ASN A 179 1.35 -21.95 -10.19
CA ASN A 179 1.15 -23.31 -10.70
C ASN A 179 2.50 -24.02 -10.74
N ASP A 180 2.49 -25.30 -10.41
CA ASP A 180 3.62 -26.17 -10.69
C ASP A 180 3.61 -26.50 -12.19
N LEU A 181 4.78 -26.38 -12.82
CA LEU A 181 4.96 -26.68 -14.25
C LEU A 181 5.57 -28.08 -14.46
N SER A 182 5.71 -28.90 -13.38
CA SER A 182 6.21 -30.26 -13.46
C SER A 182 5.16 -31.25 -13.95
#